data_e30cbb7decb327d74476e8870612878a
#
_entry.id   e30cbb7decb327d74476e8870612878a
#
_cell.length_a   1.000
_cell.length_b   1.000
_cell.length_c   1.000
_cell.angle_alpha   90.00
_cell.angle_beta   90.00
_cell.angle_gamma   90.00
#
_symmetry.space_group_name_H-M   'P 1'
#
loop_
_entity.id
_entity.type
_entity.pdbx_description
1 polymer ?
#
loop_
_entity_poly.entity_id
_entity_poly.type
_entity_poly.pdbx_seq_one_letter_code
_entity_poly.pdbx_strand_id
1 'polypeptide(L)'
;ALADVYDALISKRCYKKAYSHDEALKMILEGQCGAFNPVLLLCLQEISDTLKHELTFASPEKETKNIQDMRSKIDYDRLFSREKYTVLSRKQRHLQLLYIDSLTNVFNRRYYDEHFQGEENIQAIVMIDVDNFKHINDTYGHNVGDIVLQGIAQTVLSCVRKTDAVIRYGGDEFVIIFNSIPAEVFEQKLELIRHSVDILVMDGYPKIHMSVSIGGAYGM
;
A
#
# COMPACT_ATOMS: atom_id res chain seq x y z
N ALA A 1 -22.25 -5.39 -6.90
CA ALA A 1 -21.23 -6.42 -6.94
C ALA A 1 -21.10 -7.21 -5.63
N LEU A 2 -20.39 -6.73 -4.54
CA LEU A 2 -20.25 -7.52 -3.31
C LEU A 2 -21.58 -7.77 -2.61
N ALA A 3 -22.40 -6.74 -2.43
CA ALA A 3 -23.72 -6.84 -1.84
C ALA A 3 -24.65 -7.79 -2.63
N ASP A 4 -24.62 -7.72 -3.94
CA ASP A 4 -25.43 -8.61 -4.81
C ASP A 4 -25.03 -10.07 -4.67
N VAL A 5 -23.71 -10.33 -4.54
CA VAL A 5 -23.19 -11.68 -4.31
C VAL A 5 -23.60 -12.21 -2.93
N TYR A 6 -23.48 -11.36 -1.91
CA TYR A 6 -23.90 -11.73 -0.57
C TYR A 6 -25.40 -12.02 -0.52
N ASP A 7 -26.26 -11.15 -1.07
CA ASP A 7 -27.71 -11.37 -1.15
C ASP A 7 -28.05 -12.65 -1.93
N ALA A 8 -27.36 -12.87 -3.06
CA ALA A 8 -27.56 -14.08 -3.85
C ALA A 8 -27.20 -15.39 -3.10
N LEU A 9 -26.30 -15.33 -2.12
CA LEU A 9 -25.90 -16.47 -1.30
C LEU A 9 -26.94 -16.76 -0.19
N ILE A 10 -27.43 -15.72 0.50
CA ILE A 10 -28.34 -15.85 1.64
C ILE A 10 -29.80 -15.95 1.23
N SER A 11 -30.15 -15.56 -0.02
CA SER A 11 -31.53 -15.60 -0.50
C SER A 11 -31.92 -16.99 -1.00
N LYS A 12 -33.12 -17.48 -0.61
CA LYS A 12 -33.68 -18.72 -1.13
C LYS A 12 -34.16 -18.51 -2.57
N ARG A 13 -33.65 -19.34 -3.50
CA ARG A 13 -34.06 -19.33 -4.92
C ARG A 13 -34.69 -20.69 -5.29
N CYS A 14 -35.50 -20.73 -6.35
CA CYS A 14 -36.23 -21.94 -6.76
C CYS A 14 -35.34 -23.15 -7.02
N TYR A 15 -34.05 -22.94 -7.35
CA TYR A 15 -33.07 -23.95 -7.73
C TYR A 15 -31.89 -24.10 -6.76
N LYS A 16 -31.87 -23.32 -5.64
CA LYS A 16 -30.74 -23.32 -4.69
C LYS A 16 -31.21 -23.06 -3.26
N LYS A 17 -30.72 -23.83 -2.30
CA LYS A 17 -30.85 -23.53 -0.87
C LYS A 17 -30.04 -22.28 -0.52
N ALA A 18 -30.60 -21.46 0.36
CA ALA A 18 -29.86 -20.35 0.96
C ALA A 18 -28.71 -20.88 1.82
N TYR A 19 -27.56 -20.26 1.74
CA TYR A 19 -26.47 -20.46 2.71
C TYR A 19 -26.77 -19.69 3.99
N SER A 20 -26.21 -20.14 5.10
CA SER A 20 -26.23 -19.36 6.34
C SER A 20 -25.34 -18.11 6.18
N HIS A 21 -25.54 -17.10 7.04
CA HIS A 21 -24.71 -15.91 7.07
C HIS A 21 -23.22 -16.25 7.16
N ASP A 22 -22.84 -17.14 8.08
CA ASP A 22 -21.44 -17.51 8.33
C ASP A 22 -20.83 -18.25 7.14
N GLU A 23 -21.58 -19.11 6.46
CA GLU A 23 -21.13 -19.82 5.24
C GLU A 23 -20.96 -18.83 4.07
N ALA A 24 -21.92 -17.92 3.87
CA ALA A 24 -21.86 -16.92 2.81
C ALA A 24 -20.67 -15.98 3.01
N LEU A 25 -20.45 -15.52 4.24
CA LEU A 25 -19.31 -14.69 4.60
C LEU A 25 -17.99 -15.41 4.33
N LYS A 26 -17.88 -16.66 4.77
CA LYS A 26 -16.69 -17.48 4.54
C LYS A 26 -16.37 -17.65 3.04
N MET A 27 -17.37 -17.98 2.23
CA MET A 27 -17.21 -18.15 0.77
C MET A 27 -16.71 -16.88 0.09
N ILE A 28 -17.21 -15.71 0.51
CA ILE A 28 -16.77 -14.40 -0.02
C ILE A 28 -15.33 -14.11 0.39
N LEU A 29 -14.99 -14.30 1.66
CA LEU A 29 -13.66 -14.00 2.20
C LEU A 29 -12.57 -14.95 1.65
N GLU A 30 -12.92 -16.19 1.37
CA GLU A 30 -12.03 -17.18 0.75
C GLU A 30 -11.90 -17.00 -0.78
N GLY A 31 -12.63 -16.03 -1.37
CA GLY A 31 -12.56 -15.75 -2.80
C GLY A 31 -13.29 -16.76 -3.69
N GLN A 32 -14.14 -17.64 -3.13
CA GLN A 32 -14.90 -18.63 -3.90
C GLN A 32 -15.93 -17.99 -4.84
N CYS A 33 -16.32 -16.75 -4.58
CA CYS A 33 -17.29 -15.99 -5.34
C CYS A 33 -16.65 -14.90 -6.24
N GLY A 34 -15.34 -14.96 -6.44
CA GLY A 34 -14.56 -13.98 -7.20
C GLY A 34 -13.71 -13.07 -6.30
N ALA A 35 -12.91 -12.21 -6.95
CA ALA A 35 -12.06 -11.25 -6.25
C ALA A 35 -12.82 -9.95 -6.00
N PHE A 36 -12.84 -9.48 -4.74
CA PHE A 36 -13.45 -8.23 -4.34
C PHE A 36 -12.40 -7.25 -3.81
N ASN A 37 -12.73 -5.97 -3.89
CA ASN A 37 -11.88 -4.93 -3.29
C ASN A 37 -11.69 -5.22 -1.79
N PRO A 38 -10.44 -5.26 -1.30
CA PRO A 38 -10.14 -5.59 0.09
C PRO A 38 -10.83 -4.70 1.13
N VAL A 39 -11.02 -3.41 0.81
CA VAL A 39 -11.74 -2.47 1.68
C VAL A 39 -13.20 -2.88 1.85
N LEU A 40 -13.85 -3.33 0.76
CA LEU A 40 -15.23 -3.82 0.82
C LEU A 40 -15.34 -5.11 1.66
N LEU A 41 -14.33 -5.98 1.59
CA LEU A 41 -14.28 -7.19 2.44
C LEU A 41 -14.13 -6.85 3.92
N LEU A 42 -13.32 -5.84 4.25
CA LEU A 42 -13.19 -5.33 5.62
C LEU A 42 -14.50 -4.71 6.12
N CYS A 43 -15.17 -3.89 5.30
CA CYS A 43 -16.48 -3.34 5.63
C CYS A 43 -17.49 -4.46 5.89
N LEU A 44 -17.53 -5.50 5.06
CA LEU A 44 -18.42 -6.64 5.24
C LEU A 44 -18.13 -7.37 6.56
N GLN A 45 -16.87 -7.56 6.93
CA GLN A 45 -16.49 -8.17 8.21
C GLN A 45 -16.91 -7.35 9.43
N GLU A 46 -16.69 -6.03 9.39
CA GLU A 46 -17.06 -5.13 10.50
C GLU A 46 -18.57 -5.07 10.75
N ILE A 47 -19.38 -5.17 9.70
CA ILE A 47 -20.84 -5.13 9.83
C ILE A 47 -21.48 -6.52 9.95
N SER A 48 -20.68 -7.60 9.89
CA SER A 48 -21.18 -8.98 9.80
C SER A 48 -22.08 -9.36 10.97
N ASP A 49 -21.70 -9.00 12.20
CA ASP A 49 -22.50 -9.30 13.39
C ASP A 49 -23.83 -8.53 13.38
N THR A 50 -23.81 -7.28 12.89
CA THR A 50 -25.03 -6.47 12.74
C THR A 50 -25.95 -7.06 11.67
N LEU A 51 -25.40 -7.48 10.51
CA LEU A 51 -26.16 -8.16 9.46
C LEU A 51 -26.76 -9.48 9.95
N LYS A 52 -26.05 -10.25 10.74
CA LYS A 52 -26.53 -11.51 11.32
C LYS A 52 -27.72 -11.28 12.23
N HIS A 53 -27.69 -10.25 13.06
CA HIS A 53 -28.79 -9.86 13.94
C HIS A 53 -30.03 -9.40 13.15
N GLU A 54 -29.85 -8.60 12.10
CA GLU A 54 -30.96 -8.06 11.32
C GLU A 54 -31.64 -9.11 10.43
N LEU A 55 -30.90 -10.05 9.87
CA LEU A 55 -31.47 -11.18 9.11
C LEU A 55 -32.39 -12.08 9.95
N THR A 56 -32.21 -12.06 11.27
CA THR A 56 -33.06 -12.84 12.19
C THR A 56 -34.39 -12.13 12.49
N PHE A 57 -34.53 -10.81 12.22
CA PHE A 57 -35.67 -9.96 12.59
C PHE A 57 -36.32 -9.17 11.42
N ALA A 58 -35.95 -9.46 10.17
CA ALA A 58 -36.37 -8.65 9.03
C ALA A 58 -37.86 -8.76 8.71
N SER A 59 -38.57 -7.64 8.90
CA SER A 59 -39.88 -7.33 8.28
C SER A 59 -39.62 -6.30 7.14
N PRO A 60 -40.29 -6.42 5.98
CA PRO A 60 -40.02 -5.62 4.78
C PRO A 60 -40.11 -4.10 4.92
N GLU A 61 -40.83 -3.60 5.92
CA GLU A 61 -41.09 -2.16 6.11
C GLU A 61 -39.98 -1.38 6.86
N LYS A 62 -38.93 -2.07 7.34
CA LYS A 62 -37.83 -1.44 8.11
C LYS A 62 -36.54 -1.24 7.33
N GLU A 63 -36.44 -1.69 6.09
CA GLU A 63 -35.18 -1.73 5.32
C GLU A 63 -34.52 -0.36 5.10
N THR A 64 -35.31 0.68 4.81
CA THR A 64 -34.76 2.01 4.48
C THR A 64 -34.21 2.76 5.68
N LYS A 65 -34.77 2.57 6.87
CA LYS A 65 -34.28 3.18 8.10
C LYS A 65 -32.98 2.53 8.59
N ASN A 66 -32.86 1.21 8.39
CA ASN A 66 -31.71 0.42 8.82
C ASN A 66 -30.44 0.75 8.04
N ILE A 67 -30.54 1.03 6.73
CA ILE A 67 -29.35 1.39 5.90
C ILE A 67 -28.72 2.71 6.37
N GLN A 68 -29.52 3.69 6.79
CA GLN A 68 -29.02 4.96 7.33
C GLN A 68 -28.38 4.79 8.71
N ASP A 69 -28.96 3.96 9.56
CA ASP A 69 -28.44 3.63 10.89
C ASP A 69 -27.17 2.78 10.83
N MET A 70 -27.06 1.89 9.86
CA MET A 70 -25.84 1.12 9.60
C MET A 70 -24.69 2.00 9.10
N ARG A 71 -24.96 2.99 8.24
CA ARG A 71 -23.95 3.95 7.78
C ARG A 71 -23.38 4.79 8.93
N SER A 72 -24.19 5.15 9.92
CA SER A 72 -23.74 5.92 11.10
C SER A 72 -22.88 5.10 12.08
N LYS A 73 -22.95 3.77 12.02
CA LYS A 73 -22.16 2.84 12.87
C LYS A 73 -20.83 2.43 12.25
N ILE A 74 -20.61 2.72 10.96
CA ILE A 74 -19.33 2.42 10.29
C ILE A 74 -18.32 3.49 10.70
N ASP A 75 -17.34 3.09 11.49
CA ASP A 75 -16.19 3.94 11.81
C ASP A 75 -15.21 3.93 10.59
N TYR A 76 -15.42 4.91 9.69
CA TYR A 76 -14.61 5.07 8.49
C TYR A 76 -13.14 5.38 8.83
N ASP A 77 -12.87 6.14 9.89
CA ASP A 77 -11.50 6.47 10.31
C ASP A 77 -10.77 5.22 10.78
N ARG A 78 -11.47 4.31 11.44
CA ARG A 78 -10.94 3.01 11.84
C ARG A 78 -10.76 2.06 10.65
N LEU A 79 -11.65 2.08 9.66
CA LEU A 79 -11.54 1.28 8.44
C LEU A 79 -10.39 1.76 7.54
N PHE A 80 -10.16 3.07 7.49
CA PHE A 80 -9.13 3.70 6.65
C PHE A 80 -7.83 4.01 7.40
N SER A 81 -7.73 3.70 8.71
CA SER A 81 -6.47 3.82 9.44
C SER A 81 -5.41 2.88 8.85
N ARG A 82 -4.20 3.41 8.65
CA ARG A 82 -3.05 2.72 8.02
C ARG A 82 -2.75 1.35 8.64
N GLU A 83 -3.03 1.19 9.93
CA GLU A 83 -2.78 -0.05 10.68
C GLU A 83 -3.70 -1.21 10.26
N LYS A 84 -4.91 -0.95 9.78
CA LYS A 84 -5.86 -1.98 9.37
C LYS A 84 -5.76 -2.41 7.91
N TYR A 85 -5.13 -1.61 7.04
CA TYR A 85 -4.74 -2.09 5.70
C TYR A 85 -3.79 -3.28 5.74
N THR A 86 -3.16 -3.54 6.87
CA THR A 86 -2.27 -4.69 7.10
C THR A 86 -2.99 -6.02 7.34
N VAL A 87 -4.30 -6.05 7.46
CA VAL A 87 -5.10 -7.29 7.66
C VAL A 87 -5.61 -7.86 6.33
N LEU A 88 -5.14 -7.32 5.21
CA LEU A 88 -5.42 -7.87 3.89
C LEU A 88 -4.76 -9.23 3.74
N SER A 89 -5.55 -10.21 3.42
CA SER A 89 -5.33 -11.65 3.20
C SER A 89 -3.91 -12.20 3.51
N ARG A 90 -3.80 -13.43 3.98
CA ARG A 90 -2.49 -14.14 4.16
C ARG A 90 -1.57 -13.98 2.95
N LYS A 91 -2.13 -13.94 1.73
CA LYS A 91 -1.40 -13.78 0.47
C LYS A 91 -0.78 -12.38 0.32
N GLN A 92 -1.49 -11.31 0.68
CA GLN A 92 -0.97 -9.94 0.62
C GLN A 92 0.07 -9.68 1.72
N ARG A 93 -0.15 -10.20 2.93
CA ARG A 93 0.86 -10.14 3.99
C ARG A 93 2.14 -10.90 3.59
N HIS A 94 1.99 -12.04 2.92
CA HIS A 94 3.13 -12.81 2.41
C HIS A 94 3.88 -12.04 1.31
N LEU A 95 3.16 -11.40 0.38
CA LEU A 95 3.76 -10.54 -0.65
C LEU A 95 4.45 -9.30 -0.04
N GLN A 96 3.88 -8.68 0.99
CA GLN A 96 4.55 -7.59 1.70
C GLN A 96 5.85 -8.06 2.36
N LEU A 97 5.84 -9.19 3.06
CA LEU A 97 7.04 -9.76 3.68
C LEU A 97 8.11 -10.14 2.66
N LEU A 98 7.71 -10.51 1.43
CA LEU A 98 8.63 -10.87 0.36
C LEU A 98 9.26 -9.66 -0.34
N TYR A 99 8.50 -8.57 -0.53
CA TYR A 99 8.85 -7.49 -1.45
C TYR A 99 9.05 -6.12 -0.81
N ILE A 100 8.71 -5.95 0.48
CA ILE A 100 8.90 -4.67 1.18
C ILE A 100 10.15 -4.72 2.04
N ASP A 101 10.96 -3.65 1.96
CA ASP A 101 12.09 -3.45 2.87
C ASP A 101 11.56 -3.06 4.26
N SER A 102 11.96 -3.82 5.27
CA SER A 102 11.43 -3.69 6.64
C SER A 102 11.83 -2.38 7.33
N LEU A 103 12.93 -1.76 6.90
CA LEU A 103 13.40 -0.51 7.48
C LEU A 103 12.69 0.70 6.86
N THR A 104 12.69 0.78 5.54
CA THR A 104 12.29 1.97 4.79
C THR A 104 10.85 1.93 4.27
N ASN A 105 10.23 0.75 4.32
CA ASN A 105 8.84 0.52 3.86
C ASN A 105 8.62 0.81 2.36
N VAL A 106 9.69 0.87 1.57
CA VAL A 106 9.66 0.83 0.10
C VAL A 106 9.86 -0.60 -0.38
N PHE A 107 9.82 -0.84 -1.69
CA PHE A 107 10.13 -2.17 -2.22
C PHE A 107 11.60 -2.55 -1.93
N ASN A 108 11.88 -3.84 -1.80
CA ASN A 108 13.22 -4.36 -1.65
C ASN A 108 13.82 -4.77 -3.00
N ARG A 109 15.13 -5.11 -3.01
CA ARG A 109 15.85 -5.57 -4.19
C ARG A 109 15.19 -6.77 -4.87
N ARG A 110 14.64 -7.71 -4.10
CA ARG A 110 13.96 -8.88 -4.66
C ARG A 110 12.78 -8.50 -5.55
N TYR A 111 12.02 -7.47 -5.17
CA TYR A 111 10.95 -6.93 -6.02
C TYR A 111 11.46 -6.42 -7.36
N TYR A 112 12.61 -5.74 -7.37
CA TYR A 112 13.26 -5.32 -8.61
C TYR A 112 13.68 -6.52 -9.47
N ASP A 113 14.37 -7.49 -8.87
CA ASP A 113 14.91 -8.65 -9.60
C ASP A 113 13.80 -9.50 -10.26
N GLU A 114 12.65 -9.63 -9.60
CA GLU A 114 11.53 -10.44 -10.08
C GLU A 114 10.56 -9.71 -11.03
N HIS A 115 10.50 -8.36 -11.02
CA HIS A 115 9.49 -7.61 -11.77
C HIS A 115 10.05 -6.66 -12.82
N PHE A 116 11.31 -6.27 -12.71
CA PHE A 116 11.91 -5.26 -13.59
C PHE A 116 13.20 -5.69 -14.26
N GLN A 117 13.88 -6.72 -13.78
CA GLN A 117 15.11 -7.19 -14.41
C GLN A 117 14.78 -7.83 -15.77
N GLY A 118 15.23 -7.16 -16.85
CA GLY A 118 14.98 -7.61 -18.22
C GLY A 118 13.65 -7.17 -18.83
N GLU A 119 12.87 -6.32 -18.14
CA GLU A 119 11.65 -5.72 -18.69
C GLU A 119 11.99 -4.62 -19.71
N GLU A 120 11.46 -4.77 -20.93
CA GLU A 120 11.68 -3.80 -22.03
C GLU A 120 10.72 -2.59 -21.97
N ASN A 121 9.70 -2.63 -21.13
CA ASN A 121 8.64 -1.60 -21.07
C ASN A 121 8.87 -0.54 -19.98
N ILE A 122 10.07 -0.45 -19.40
CA ILE A 122 10.42 0.59 -18.44
C ILE A 122 10.77 1.86 -19.20
N GLN A 123 10.04 2.95 -18.95
CA GLN A 123 10.29 4.21 -19.62
C GLN A 123 11.52 4.95 -19.06
N ALA A 124 11.71 4.91 -17.74
CA ALA A 124 12.90 5.48 -17.12
C ALA A 124 13.26 4.74 -15.83
N ILE A 125 14.56 4.65 -15.57
CA ILE A 125 15.15 4.11 -14.35
C ILE A 125 16.08 5.15 -13.74
N VAL A 126 16.06 5.26 -12.42
CA VAL A 126 16.89 6.19 -11.65
C VAL A 126 17.60 5.43 -10.55
N MET A 127 18.88 5.64 -10.40
CA MET A 127 19.67 5.21 -9.26
C MET A 127 19.95 6.40 -8.35
N ILE A 128 19.78 6.20 -7.06
CA ILE A 128 20.06 7.18 -6.01
C ILE A 128 21.02 6.53 -5.01
N ASP A 129 22.08 7.24 -4.67
CA ASP A 129 23.04 6.85 -3.64
C ASP A 129 23.09 7.94 -2.56
N VAL A 130 23.10 7.56 -1.29
CA VAL A 130 23.14 8.53 -0.17
C VAL A 130 24.59 8.95 0.09
N ASP A 131 24.89 10.21 -0.16
CA ASP A 131 26.23 10.73 -0.02
C ASP A 131 26.75 10.64 1.42
N ASN A 132 27.97 10.15 1.57
CA ASN A 132 28.66 10.05 2.87
C ASN A 132 27.90 9.25 3.94
N PHE A 133 27.00 8.33 3.58
CA PHE A 133 26.18 7.57 4.54
C PHE A 133 27.02 6.82 5.58
N LYS A 134 28.16 6.27 5.17
CA LYS A 134 29.10 5.64 6.11
C LYS A 134 29.59 6.63 7.18
N HIS A 135 29.89 7.86 6.82
CA HIS A 135 30.32 8.89 7.77
C HIS A 135 29.20 9.22 8.79
N ILE A 136 27.96 9.24 8.35
CA ILE A 136 26.78 9.41 9.23
C ILE A 136 26.74 8.27 10.26
N ASN A 137 26.85 7.02 9.80
CA ASN A 137 26.89 5.86 10.68
C ASN A 137 28.06 5.89 11.68
N ASP A 138 29.25 6.23 11.19
CA ASP A 138 30.47 6.28 12.01
C ASP A 138 30.40 7.38 13.07
N THR A 139 29.71 8.50 12.78
CA THR A 139 29.64 9.67 13.67
C THR A 139 28.48 9.60 14.66
N TYR A 140 27.29 9.14 14.19
CA TYR A 140 26.04 9.20 14.97
C TYR A 140 25.49 7.82 15.35
N GLY A 141 26.11 6.75 14.84
CA GLY A 141 25.68 5.37 15.04
C GLY A 141 24.63 4.87 14.05
N HIS A 142 24.52 3.56 13.92
CA HIS A 142 23.63 2.91 12.94
C HIS A 142 22.15 3.24 13.14
N ASN A 143 21.70 3.44 14.39
CA ASN A 143 20.31 3.82 14.65
C ASN A 143 19.94 5.16 13.99
N VAL A 144 20.89 6.12 13.97
CA VAL A 144 20.68 7.41 13.31
C VAL A 144 20.73 7.25 11.78
N GLY A 145 21.64 6.39 11.28
CA GLY A 145 21.66 6.00 9.88
C GLY A 145 20.34 5.39 9.40
N ASP A 146 19.73 4.54 10.21
CA ASP A 146 18.42 3.96 9.92
C ASP A 146 17.32 5.03 9.82
N ILE A 147 17.31 6.01 10.73
CA ILE A 147 16.38 7.15 10.68
C ILE A 147 16.59 7.99 9.41
N VAL A 148 17.87 8.21 9.02
CA VAL A 148 18.23 8.93 7.78
C VAL A 148 17.67 8.19 6.56
N LEU A 149 17.88 6.89 6.46
CA LEU A 149 17.35 6.08 5.33
C LEU A 149 15.83 6.10 5.27
N GLN A 150 15.15 6.04 6.42
CA GLN A 150 13.69 6.17 6.49
C GLN A 150 13.22 7.55 6.00
N GLY A 151 13.88 8.62 6.44
CA GLY A 151 13.56 9.99 6.03
C GLY A 151 13.74 10.20 4.52
N ILE A 152 14.86 9.74 3.96
CA ILE A 152 15.13 9.80 2.51
C ILE A 152 14.07 9.00 1.74
N ALA A 153 13.78 7.76 2.14
CA ALA A 153 12.78 6.93 1.47
C ALA A 153 11.39 7.59 1.44
N GLN A 154 10.95 8.20 2.56
CA GLN A 154 9.67 8.91 2.64
C GLN A 154 9.68 10.17 1.77
N THR A 155 10.79 10.91 1.71
CA THR A 155 10.96 12.08 0.86
C THR A 155 10.86 11.68 -0.62
N VAL A 156 11.59 10.65 -1.03
CA VAL A 156 11.52 10.12 -2.41
C VAL A 156 10.11 9.67 -2.76
N LEU A 157 9.43 8.92 -1.87
CA LEU A 157 8.04 8.49 -2.08
C LEU A 157 7.08 9.68 -2.25
N SER A 158 7.31 10.79 -1.56
CA SER A 158 6.49 12.00 -1.71
C SER A 158 6.66 12.70 -3.06
N CYS A 159 7.81 12.51 -3.70
CA CYS A 159 8.15 13.10 -4.99
C CYS A 159 7.67 12.30 -6.20
N VAL A 160 7.23 11.05 -6.04
CA VAL A 160 6.82 10.14 -7.13
C VAL A 160 5.35 9.79 -7.04
N ARG A 161 4.80 9.23 -8.13
CA ARG A 161 3.40 8.79 -8.17
C ARG A 161 3.26 7.41 -7.54
N LYS A 162 2.04 7.04 -7.14
CA LYS A 162 1.72 5.69 -6.64
C LYS A 162 1.92 4.57 -7.67
N THR A 163 1.99 4.93 -8.95
CA THR A 163 2.26 4.03 -10.08
C THR A 163 3.74 3.79 -10.30
N ASP A 164 4.60 4.63 -9.71
CA ASP A 164 6.05 4.50 -9.81
C ASP A 164 6.55 3.63 -8.66
N ALA A 165 7.59 2.83 -8.91
CA ALA A 165 8.15 1.97 -7.90
C ALA A 165 9.41 2.60 -7.29
N VAL A 166 9.46 2.69 -5.96
CA VAL A 166 10.66 3.06 -5.19
C VAL A 166 11.17 1.81 -4.50
N ILE A 167 12.43 1.49 -4.73
CA ILE A 167 13.06 0.25 -4.30
C ILE A 167 14.34 0.58 -3.52
N ARG A 168 14.53 -0.03 -2.37
CA ARG A 168 15.83 -0.06 -1.69
C ARG A 168 16.65 -1.19 -2.29
N TYR A 169 17.64 -0.83 -3.11
CA TYR A 169 18.43 -1.78 -3.89
C TYR A 169 19.64 -2.29 -3.12
N GLY A 170 20.27 -1.42 -2.32
CA GLY A 170 21.42 -1.72 -1.48
C GLY A 170 21.25 -1.17 -0.06
N GLY A 171 22.35 -1.04 0.67
CA GLY A 171 22.35 -0.48 2.03
C GLY A 171 21.87 0.96 2.06
N ASP A 172 22.44 1.79 1.22
CA ASP A 172 22.21 3.24 1.05
C ASP A 172 21.81 3.60 -0.40
N GLU A 173 21.51 2.59 -1.22
CA GLU A 173 21.13 2.75 -2.61
C GLU A 173 19.64 2.55 -2.82
N PHE A 174 19.03 3.45 -3.59
CA PHE A 174 17.63 3.36 -4.00
C PHE A 174 17.51 3.37 -5.53
N VAL A 175 16.50 2.68 -6.03
CA VAL A 175 16.11 2.68 -7.44
C VAL A 175 14.68 3.19 -7.56
N ILE A 176 14.43 4.03 -8.56
CA ILE A 176 13.08 4.43 -8.95
C ILE A 176 12.82 3.92 -10.37
N ILE A 177 11.68 3.30 -10.55
CA ILE A 177 11.16 2.87 -11.86
C ILE A 177 9.95 3.74 -12.23
N PHE A 178 10.07 4.42 -13.37
CA PHE A 178 8.97 5.17 -13.97
C PHE A 178 8.40 4.37 -15.14
N ASN A 179 7.18 3.87 -14.99
CA ASN A 179 6.48 3.17 -16.08
C ASN A 179 5.99 4.15 -17.16
N SER A 180 5.74 5.40 -16.79
CA SER A 180 5.33 6.46 -17.71
C SER A 180 5.67 7.83 -17.16
N ILE A 181 6.64 8.49 -17.78
CA ILE A 181 7.03 9.87 -17.47
C ILE A 181 7.38 10.62 -18.75
N PRO A 182 6.89 11.84 -18.98
CA PRO A 182 7.33 12.67 -20.12
C PRO A 182 8.81 13.04 -19.99
N ALA A 183 9.54 13.07 -21.13
CA ALA A 183 10.98 13.36 -21.13
C ALA A 183 11.29 14.73 -20.51
N GLU A 184 10.46 15.73 -20.79
CA GLU A 184 10.62 17.10 -20.25
C GLU A 184 10.45 17.16 -18.73
N VAL A 185 9.70 16.19 -18.16
CA VAL A 185 9.43 16.12 -16.70
C VAL A 185 10.50 15.30 -16.00
N PHE A 186 11.19 14.40 -16.71
CA PHE A 186 12.13 13.46 -16.10
C PHE A 186 13.27 14.16 -15.38
N GLU A 187 14.01 15.05 -16.04
CA GLU A 187 15.11 15.80 -15.43
C GLU A 187 14.65 16.70 -14.27
N GLN A 188 13.51 17.37 -14.45
CA GLN A 188 12.91 18.19 -13.39
C GLN A 188 12.54 17.34 -12.15
N LYS A 189 12.13 16.08 -12.36
CA LYS A 189 11.82 15.15 -11.29
C LYS A 189 13.07 14.72 -10.53
N LEU A 190 14.18 14.46 -11.20
CA LEU A 190 15.46 14.14 -10.55
C LEU A 190 15.93 15.30 -9.67
N GLU A 191 15.87 16.52 -10.18
CA GLU A 191 16.29 17.71 -9.42
C GLU A 191 15.35 17.99 -8.25
N LEU A 192 14.03 17.78 -8.42
CA LEU A 192 13.07 17.88 -7.32
C LEU A 192 13.41 16.90 -6.19
N ILE A 193 13.71 15.64 -6.51
CA ILE A 193 14.08 14.63 -5.52
C ILE A 193 15.36 15.05 -4.80
N ARG A 194 16.41 15.40 -5.56
CA ARG A 194 17.69 15.84 -5.00
C ARG A 194 17.52 17.00 -4.05
N HIS A 195 16.81 18.05 -4.47
CA HIS A 195 16.55 19.23 -3.65
C HIS A 195 15.71 18.91 -2.41
N SER A 196 14.69 18.07 -2.54
CA SER A 196 13.83 17.68 -1.42
C SER A 196 14.60 16.92 -0.33
N VAL A 197 15.61 16.14 -0.71
CA VAL A 197 16.52 15.47 0.26
C VAL A 197 17.48 16.49 0.88
N ASP A 198 18.04 17.41 0.08
CA ASP A 198 18.99 18.42 0.52
C ASP A 198 18.41 19.34 1.62
N ILE A 199 17.12 19.69 1.52
CA ILE A 199 16.42 20.51 2.51
C ILE A 199 15.76 19.70 3.65
N LEU A 200 15.89 18.37 3.65
CA LEU A 200 15.27 17.53 4.68
C LEU A 200 15.94 17.74 6.03
N VAL A 201 15.14 18.10 7.02
CA VAL A 201 15.58 18.26 8.41
C VAL A 201 15.06 17.08 9.22
N MET A 202 15.96 16.39 9.92
CA MET A 202 15.62 15.23 10.75
C MET A 202 15.23 15.67 12.15
N ASP A 203 14.07 15.23 12.62
CA ASP A 203 13.63 15.48 13.99
C ASP A 203 14.64 14.93 15.01
N GLY A 204 15.07 15.78 15.94
CA GLY A 204 16.10 15.43 16.94
C GLY A 204 17.55 15.55 16.43
N TYR A 205 17.78 15.70 15.12
CA TYR A 205 19.12 15.76 14.51
C TYR A 205 19.25 16.91 13.50
N PRO A 206 18.96 18.16 13.86
CA PRO A 206 18.92 19.29 12.91
C PRO A 206 20.29 19.66 12.31
N LYS A 207 21.38 19.07 12.81
CA LYS A 207 22.75 19.32 12.31
C LYS A 207 23.17 18.30 11.23
N ILE A 208 22.39 17.23 11.01
CA ILE A 208 22.69 16.26 9.96
C ILE A 208 22.20 16.85 8.65
N HIS A 209 23.14 17.12 7.75
CA HIS A 209 22.86 17.50 6.38
C HIS A 209 22.98 16.27 5.50
N MET A 210 21.95 16.00 4.72
CA MET A 210 21.89 14.85 3.82
C MET A 210 21.89 15.33 2.38
N SER A 211 22.64 14.63 1.55
CA SER A 211 22.57 14.80 0.10
C SER A 211 22.53 13.44 -0.58
N VAL A 212 22.15 13.43 -1.82
CA VAL A 212 22.08 12.24 -2.65
C VAL A 212 22.66 12.49 -4.02
N SER A 213 23.43 11.54 -4.51
CA SER A 213 23.86 11.45 -5.89
C SER A 213 22.80 10.71 -6.70
N ILE A 214 22.35 11.32 -7.80
CA ILE A 214 21.26 10.77 -8.63
C ILE A 214 21.72 10.63 -10.06
N GLY A 215 21.57 9.44 -10.63
CA GLY A 215 21.76 9.15 -12.04
C GLY A 215 20.54 8.48 -12.63
N GLY A 216 20.11 8.89 -13.82
CA GLY A 216 18.95 8.32 -14.48
C GLY A 216 19.18 7.98 -15.94
N ALA A 217 18.49 6.94 -16.42
CA ALA A 217 18.41 6.58 -17.83
C ALA A 217 16.93 6.68 -18.28
N TYR A 218 16.74 7.33 -19.41
CA TYR A 218 15.43 7.46 -20.06
C TYR A 218 15.45 6.63 -21.36
N GLY A 219 14.55 5.65 -21.47
CA GLY A 219 14.37 4.82 -22.65
C GLY A 219 13.46 5.51 -23.67
N MET A 220 13.75 5.34 -24.96
CA MET A 220 12.87 5.76 -26.05
C MET A 220 11.93 4.64 -26.47
#